data_6e91beb6342ecf741b8c7a2151dfeb22
#
_entry.id   6e91beb6342ecf741b8c7a2151dfeb22
#
_cell.length_a   1.000
_cell.length_b   1.000
_cell.length_c   1.000
_cell.angle_alpha   90.00
_cell.angle_beta   90.00
_cell.angle_gamma   90.00
#
_symmetry.space_group_name_H-M   'P 1'
#
loop_
_entity.id
_entity.type
_entity.pdbx_description
1 polymer ?
#
loop_
_entity_poly.entity_id
_entity_poly.type
_entity_poly.pdbx_seq_one_letter_code
_entity_poly.pdbx_strand_id
1 'polypeptide(L)'
;MNITDFDDIRPYNPDEFLEAMQRIAHSSSFPILSAYVYPEESVKEIRQRIANYQTVREFQQDTMSKVNQQVIENSITEFSCSGLDKLSPEGHYLYVSNHRDIMLDSSLLQYFLLNHGFDTTEITFGANLMSNQLIIDIGKCNKMFKVERPGGSLKEFYRSSRHLSDYIRFVIQEKGQSIWIAQRNGRTKDGNDTTDQGIIKMFCMSCPDDKIKAIDQLHIVPVAISYEWESCDILKTLELYESQFAKYTKKPGEDLNSILTGISQPKGRVHIEICEPNSRMELMKLEQLTSNEYHKAVARLLDERINKAYRLYPNNYIAYDLRYGTRKYQDFYTPQQKEEFLAHVRELEHYDTCDIEMLKDIYLGIYANPVNNK
;
A
#
# COMPACT_ATOMS: atom_id res chain seq x y z
N MET A 1 -18.77 -4.21 -20.71
CA MET A 1 -18.45 -2.76 -20.50
C MET A 1 -17.32 -2.38 -21.44
N ASN A 2 -17.18 -1.10 -21.78
CA ASN A 2 -16.06 -0.67 -22.61
C ASN A 2 -15.06 0.11 -21.72
N ILE A 3 -13.77 0.08 -22.06
CA ILE A 3 -12.73 0.79 -21.31
C ILE A 3 -12.98 2.32 -21.26
N THR A 4 -13.61 2.86 -22.29
CA THR A 4 -14.01 4.29 -22.36
C THR A 4 -15.07 4.69 -21.32
N ASP A 5 -15.81 3.72 -20.77
CA ASP A 5 -16.76 3.97 -19.68
C ASP A 5 -16.03 4.40 -18.39
N PHE A 6 -14.69 4.25 -18.33
CA PHE A 6 -13.82 4.48 -17.18
C PHE A 6 -12.74 5.54 -17.44
N ASP A 7 -12.88 6.39 -18.46
CA ASP A 7 -11.86 7.40 -18.82
C ASP A 7 -11.56 8.39 -17.67
N ASP A 8 -12.50 8.59 -16.78
CA ASP A 8 -12.36 9.45 -15.60
C ASP A 8 -11.46 8.86 -14.50
N ILE A 9 -11.27 7.52 -14.46
CA ILE A 9 -10.50 6.85 -13.41
C ILE A 9 -9.31 6.03 -13.92
N ARG A 10 -9.39 5.38 -15.07
CA ARG A 10 -8.38 4.44 -15.59
C ARG A 10 -6.96 5.04 -15.72
N PRO A 11 -5.91 4.21 -15.75
CA PRO A 11 -4.58 4.62 -16.21
C PRO A 11 -4.60 5.18 -17.62
N TYR A 12 -3.50 5.77 -18.05
CA TYR A 12 -3.37 6.27 -19.42
C TYR A 12 -3.43 5.14 -20.44
N ASN A 13 -4.07 5.42 -21.57
CA ASN A 13 -3.96 4.61 -22.78
C ASN A 13 -2.59 4.87 -23.46
N PRO A 14 -2.22 4.12 -24.53
CA PRO A 14 -0.92 4.28 -25.18
C PRO A 14 -0.65 5.71 -25.68
N ASP A 15 -1.64 6.40 -26.26
CA ASP A 15 -1.46 7.76 -26.78
C ASP A 15 -1.27 8.76 -25.65
N GLU A 16 -2.09 8.68 -24.60
CA GLU A 16 -1.98 9.49 -23.39
C GLU A 16 -0.64 9.25 -22.66
N PHE A 17 -0.15 8.00 -22.68
CA PHE A 17 1.15 7.63 -22.13
C PHE A 17 2.29 8.35 -22.86
N LEU A 18 2.30 8.33 -24.19
CA LEU A 18 3.34 9.01 -24.98
C LEU A 18 3.37 10.52 -24.71
N GLU A 19 2.20 11.16 -24.66
CA GLU A 19 2.10 12.57 -24.33
C GLU A 19 2.59 12.87 -22.90
N ALA A 20 2.26 12.00 -21.93
CA ALA A 20 2.68 12.15 -20.55
C ALA A 20 4.20 11.99 -20.39
N MET A 21 4.85 11.06 -21.11
CA MET A 21 6.30 10.94 -21.12
C MET A 21 6.98 12.23 -21.58
N GLN A 22 6.44 12.88 -22.59
CA GLN A 22 6.93 14.21 -23.02
C GLN A 22 6.77 15.26 -21.91
N ARG A 23 5.58 15.32 -21.27
CA ARG A 23 5.35 16.28 -20.16
C ARG A 23 6.29 16.02 -18.97
N ILE A 24 6.49 14.76 -18.57
CA ILE A 24 7.42 14.37 -17.50
C ILE A 24 8.84 14.83 -17.85
N ALA A 25 9.33 14.46 -19.03
CA ALA A 25 10.68 14.80 -19.50
C ALA A 25 10.94 16.32 -19.54
N HIS A 26 9.92 17.13 -19.81
CA HIS A 26 10.02 18.59 -19.90
C HIS A 26 9.57 19.34 -18.65
N SER A 27 9.20 18.63 -17.57
CA SER A 27 8.79 19.28 -16.32
C SER A 27 9.97 20.04 -15.66
N SER A 28 9.64 21.09 -14.92
CA SER A 28 10.66 21.88 -14.17
C SER A 28 11.35 21.06 -13.08
N SER A 29 10.67 20.03 -12.54
CA SER A 29 11.21 19.13 -11.52
C SER A 29 12.06 18.00 -12.10
N PHE A 30 12.08 17.82 -13.42
CA PHE A 30 12.79 16.72 -14.05
C PHE A 30 14.28 16.62 -13.68
N PRO A 31 15.07 17.72 -13.62
CA PRO A 31 16.48 17.63 -13.25
C PRO A 31 16.70 17.04 -11.85
N ILE A 32 15.84 17.39 -10.89
CA ILE A 32 15.92 16.87 -9.51
C ILE A 32 15.56 15.39 -9.48
N LEU A 33 14.46 15.01 -10.14
CA LEU A 33 14.02 13.62 -10.21
C LEU A 33 15.04 12.73 -10.94
N SER A 34 15.58 13.20 -12.05
CA SER A 34 16.60 12.46 -12.81
C SER A 34 17.89 12.27 -12.03
N ALA A 35 18.35 13.29 -11.30
CA ALA A 35 19.53 13.19 -10.45
C ALA A 35 19.35 12.19 -9.29
N TYR A 36 18.13 12.06 -8.76
CA TYR A 36 17.83 11.05 -7.75
C TYR A 36 17.86 9.63 -8.32
N VAL A 37 17.25 9.41 -9.48
CA VAL A 37 17.11 8.06 -10.07
C VAL A 37 18.39 7.63 -10.80
N TYR A 38 19.11 8.56 -11.38
CA TYR A 38 20.28 8.32 -12.26
C TYR A 38 21.43 9.28 -11.91
N PRO A 39 22.03 9.14 -10.72
CA PRO A 39 23.03 10.11 -10.23
C PRO A 39 24.28 10.21 -11.10
N GLU A 40 24.63 9.15 -11.85
CA GLU A 40 25.83 9.07 -12.68
C GLU A 40 25.57 9.46 -14.15
N GLU A 41 24.34 9.75 -14.54
CA GLU A 41 23.98 10.00 -15.93
C GLU A 41 23.62 11.49 -16.15
N SER A 42 23.86 11.99 -17.39
CA SER A 42 23.50 13.38 -17.69
C SER A 42 21.98 13.58 -17.79
N VAL A 43 21.48 14.68 -17.24
CA VAL A 43 20.06 15.06 -17.33
C VAL A 43 19.55 15.08 -18.78
N LYS A 44 20.41 15.46 -19.74
CA LYS A 44 20.08 15.53 -21.17
C LYS A 44 19.80 14.14 -21.76
N GLU A 45 20.65 13.16 -21.46
CA GLU A 45 20.52 11.78 -21.95
C GLU A 45 19.29 11.11 -21.36
N ILE A 46 19.07 11.27 -20.03
CA ILE A 46 17.90 10.73 -19.35
C ILE A 46 16.62 11.34 -19.91
N ARG A 47 16.62 12.66 -20.14
CA ARG A 47 15.46 13.36 -20.74
C ARG A 47 15.10 12.76 -22.09
N GLN A 48 16.09 12.53 -22.97
CA GLN A 48 15.86 11.93 -24.27
C GLN A 48 15.33 10.50 -24.14
N ARG A 49 15.89 9.70 -23.23
CA ARG A 49 15.47 8.32 -22.98
C ARG A 49 14.01 8.26 -22.51
N ILE A 50 13.65 9.04 -21.50
CA ILE A 50 12.29 9.06 -20.94
C ILE A 50 11.27 9.58 -21.95
N ALA A 51 11.60 10.65 -22.69
CA ALA A 51 10.74 11.16 -23.74
C ALA A 51 10.47 10.16 -24.88
N ASN A 52 11.34 9.16 -25.06
CA ASN A 52 11.24 8.17 -26.13
C ASN A 52 10.65 6.82 -25.68
N TYR A 53 10.26 6.62 -24.42
CA TYR A 53 9.58 5.41 -24.02
C TYR A 53 8.26 5.24 -24.80
N GLN A 54 8.05 4.04 -25.31
CA GLN A 54 6.86 3.69 -26.11
C GLN A 54 5.83 2.93 -25.30
N THR A 55 6.23 2.31 -24.20
CA THR A 55 5.35 1.44 -23.40
C THR A 55 5.49 1.69 -21.90
N VAL A 56 4.41 1.43 -21.18
CA VAL A 56 4.40 1.41 -19.71
C VAL A 56 5.46 0.45 -19.17
N ARG A 57 5.68 -0.69 -19.84
CA ARG A 57 6.67 -1.68 -19.42
C ARG A 57 8.08 -1.14 -19.46
N GLU A 58 8.46 -0.40 -20.50
CA GLU A 58 9.79 0.26 -20.58
C GLU A 58 9.97 1.24 -19.42
N PHE A 59 8.98 2.09 -19.16
CA PHE A 59 9.01 3.02 -18.04
C PHE A 59 9.16 2.30 -16.69
N GLN A 60 8.42 1.20 -16.49
CA GLN A 60 8.49 0.42 -15.25
C GLN A 60 9.83 -0.31 -15.10
N GLN A 61 10.34 -0.92 -16.16
CA GLN A 61 11.58 -1.69 -16.10
C GLN A 61 12.82 -0.81 -15.94
N ASP A 62 12.90 0.29 -16.65
CA ASP A 62 14.08 1.16 -16.62
C ASP A 62 13.99 2.22 -15.50
N THR A 63 12.86 2.90 -15.33
CA THR A 63 12.77 4.01 -14.37
C THR A 63 12.24 3.57 -13.01
N MET A 64 11.05 2.95 -12.95
CA MET A 64 10.43 2.63 -11.68
C MET A 64 11.16 1.53 -10.91
N SER A 65 11.74 0.55 -11.62
CA SER A 65 12.62 -0.46 -11.00
C SER A 65 13.84 0.17 -10.34
N LYS A 66 14.49 1.14 -10.99
CA LYS A 66 15.64 1.86 -10.41
C LYS A 66 15.24 2.68 -9.17
N VAL A 67 14.07 3.34 -9.19
CA VAL A 67 13.55 4.03 -8.00
C VAL A 67 13.42 3.06 -6.83
N ASN A 68 12.79 1.91 -7.06
CA ASN A 68 12.63 0.89 -6.01
C ASN A 68 13.98 0.31 -5.56
N GLN A 69 14.89 0.04 -6.50
CA GLN A 69 16.23 -0.46 -6.17
C GLN A 69 16.99 0.52 -5.27
N GLN A 70 16.94 1.82 -5.57
CA GLN A 70 17.57 2.82 -4.72
C GLN A 70 16.95 2.92 -3.32
N VAL A 71 15.62 2.82 -3.21
CA VAL A 71 14.96 2.78 -1.91
C VAL A 71 15.41 1.54 -1.12
N ILE A 72 15.48 0.37 -1.78
CA ILE A 72 15.95 -0.86 -1.16
C ILE A 72 17.39 -0.72 -0.69
N GLU A 73 18.30 -0.28 -1.55
CA GLU A 73 19.73 -0.14 -1.25
C GLU A 73 20.01 0.88 -0.13
N ASN A 74 19.26 1.98 -0.09
CA ASN A 74 19.52 3.08 0.84
C ASN A 74 18.79 2.96 2.18
N SER A 75 17.69 2.18 2.26
CA SER A 75 16.83 2.20 3.45
C SER A 75 16.40 0.83 3.98
N ILE A 76 16.69 -0.25 3.24
CA ILE A 76 16.28 -1.62 3.60
C ILE A 76 17.53 -2.50 3.71
N THR A 77 17.73 -3.15 4.87
CA THR A 77 18.88 -4.03 5.07
C THR A 77 18.69 -5.42 4.46
N GLU A 78 17.44 -5.88 4.38
CA GLU A 78 17.05 -7.15 3.75
C GLU A 78 15.64 -7.00 3.17
N PHE A 79 15.52 -7.16 1.86
CA PHE A 79 14.23 -7.23 1.17
C PHE A 79 13.95 -8.67 0.77
N SER A 80 12.84 -9.22 1.23
CA SER A 80 12.44 -10.59 0.92
C SER A 80 10.95 -10.69 0.59
N CYS A 81 10.63 -11.66 -0.26
CA CYS A 81 9.26 -11.97 -0.64
C CYS A 81 9.07 -13.47 -0.73
N SER A 82 7.83 -13.94 -0.52
CA SER A 82 7.47 -15.36 -0.67
C SER A 82 6.03 -15.52 -1.15
N GLY A 83 5.68 -16.74 -1.57
CA GLY A 83 4.32 -17.12 -1.93
C GLY A 83 3.90 -16.90 -3.38
N LEU A 84 4.80 -16.45 -4.28
CA LEU A 84 4.50 -16.32 -5.71
C LEU A 84 4.23 -17.67 -6.38
N ASP A 85 4.82 -18.74 -5.88
CA ASP A 85 4.62 -20.11 -6.33
C ASP A 85 3.18 -20.62 -6.17
N LYS A 86 2.36 -19.91 -5.40
CA LYS A 86 0.92 -20.16 -5.23
C LYS A 86 0.08 -19.61 -6.38
N LEU A 87 0.68 -18.81 -7.26
CA LEU A 87 0.01 -18.07 -8.32
C LEU A 87 0.52 -18.48 -9.72
N SER A 88 -0.34 -18.37 -10.73
CA SER A 88 0.08 -18.45 -12.12
C SER A 88 0.50 -17.08 -12.65
N PRO A 89 1.63 -16.95 -13.38
CA PRO A 89 2.01 -15.71 -14.02
C PRO A 89 0.99 -15.17 -15.03
N GLU A 90 0.18 -16.05 -15.62
CA GLU A 90 -0.91 -15.69 -16.55
C GLU A 90 -2.23 -15.39 -15.83
N GLY A 91 -2.29 -15.58 -14.51
CA GLY A 91 -3.47 -15.31 -13.71
C GLY A 91 -3.68 -13.81 -13.47
N HIS A 92 -4.95 -13.44 -13.28
CA HIS A 92 -5.33 -12.05 -12.98
C HIS A 92 -5.99 -12.01 -11.61
N TYR A 93 -5.40 -11.22 -10.71
CA TYR A 93 -5.70 -11.26 -9.28
C TYR A 93 -6.00 -9.87 -8.72
N LEU A 94 -6.89 -9.83 -7.74
CA LEU A 94 -7.04 -8.66 -6.87
C LEU A 94 -6.17 -8.85 -5.62
N TYR A 95 -4.98 -8.25 -5.62
CA TYR A 95 -4.12 -8.23 -4.44
C TYR A 95 -4.66 -7.25 -3.42
N VAL A 96 -5.04 -7.75 -2.24
CA VAL A 96 -5.52 -6.94 -1.11
C VAL A 96 -4.50 -7.01 0.01
N SER A 97 -3.87 -5.89 0.35
CA SER A 97 -2.82 -5.87 1.37
C SER A 97 -3.15 -4.99 2.56
N ASN A 98 -2.50 -5.26 3.71
CA ASN A 98 -2.36 -4.22 4.72
C ASN A 98 -1.63 -3.01 4.13
N HIS A 99 -1.78 -1.84 4.76
CA HIS A 99 -1.27 -0.58 4.21
C HIS A 99 -0.51 0.22 5.27
N ARG A 100 0.81 0.21 5.16
CA ARG A 100 1.73 0.80 6.12
C ARG A 100 2.43 2.05 5.57
N ASP A 101 2.71 2.09 4.27
CA ASP A 101 3.37 3.20 3.58
C ASP A 101 2.55 3.68 2.39
N ILE A 102 2.57 5.00 2.10
CA ILE A 102 1.76 5.58 1.00
C ILE A 102 2.20 5.02 -0.36
N MET A 103 3.50 4.87 -0.57
CA MET A 103 4.08 4.51 -1.86
C MET A 103 4.67 3.10 -1.85
N LEU A 104 5.41 2.74 -0.78
CA LEU A 104 6.26 1.56 -0.81
C LEU A 104 5.50 0.25 -0.83
N ASP A 105 4.35 0.15 -0.19
CA ASP A 105 3.59 -1.12 -0.14
C ASP A 105 3.26 -1.63 -1.54
N SER A 106 2.68 -0.77 -2.38
CA SER A 106 2.38 -1.13 -3.76
C SER A 106 3.63 -1.19 -4.63
N SER A 107 4.55 -0.25 -4.46
CA SER A 107 5.74 -0.11 -5.31
C SER A 107 6.71 -1.29 -5.17
N LEU A 108 6.99 -1.74 -3.94
CA LEU A 108 7.83 -2.90 -3.68
C LEU A 108 7.19 -4.21 -4.19
N LEU A 109 5.86 -4.32 -4.11
CA LEU A 109 5.16 -5.45 -4.72
C LEU A 109 5.33 -5.46 -6.25
N GLN A 110 5.20 -4.30 -6.93
CA GLN A 110 5.41 -4.21 -8.38
C GLN A 110 6.84 -4.59 -8.76
N TYR A 111 7.82 -4.08 -8.00
CA TYR A 111 9.23 -4.43 -8.19
C TYR A 111 9.46 -5.94 -8.08
N PHE A 112 8.85 -6.58 -7.10
CA PHE A 112 8.94 -8.01 -6.90
C PHE A 112 8.29 -8.81 -8.04
N LEU A 113 7.03 -8.49 -8.39
CA LEU A 113 6.30 -9.14 -9.49
C LEU A 113 7.07 -9.06 -10.80
N LEU A 114 7.56 -7.87 -11.15
CA LEU A 114 8.28 -7.63 -12.39
C LEU A 114 9.57 -8.46 -12.49
N ASN A 115 10.33 -8.56 -11.39
CA ASN A 115 11.60 -9.31 -11.34
C ASN A 115 11.40 -10.84 -11.33
N HIS A 116 10.17 -11.33 -11.12
CA HIS A 116 9.84 -12.75 -11.11
C HIS A 116 8.97 -13.19 -12.29
N GLY A 117 8.92 -12.38 -13.35
CA GLY A 117 8.23 -12.74 -14.60
C GLY A 117 6.71 -12.55 -14.59
N PHE A 118 6.15 -11.96 -13.55
CA PHE A 118 4.75 -11.55 -13.52
C PHE A 118 4.56 -10.19 -14.17
N ASP A 119 3.36 -9.91 -14.68
CA ASP A 119 3.01 -8.54 -15.04
C ASP A 119 2.73 -7.72 -13.77
N THR A 120 3.00 -6.42 -13.84
CA THR A 120 2.68 -5.48 -12.77
C THR A 120 1.18 -5.26 -12.69
N THR A 121 0.69 -4.91 -11.52
CA THR A 121 -0.73 -4.64 -11.31
C THR A 121 -1.12 -3.21 -11.71
N GLU A 122 -2.39 -2.97 -11.94
CA GLU A 122 -2.93 -1.64 -11.74
C GLU A 122 -2.99 -1.31 -10.24
N ILE A 123 -2.81 -0.03 -9.89
CA ILE A 123 -2.64 0.39 -8.51
C ILE A 123 -3.67 1.46 -8.15
N THR A 124 -4.32 1.32 -7.00
CA THR A 124 -5.22 2.37 -6.49
C THR A 124 -4.47 3.65 -6.17
N PHE A 125 -4.97 4.78 -6.66
CA PHE A 125 -4.41 6.10 -6.48
C PHE A 125 -5.45 7.06 -5.91
N GLY A 126 -5.32 7.40 -4.63
CA GLY A 126 -6.28 8.29 -3.96
C GLY A 126 -6.30 9.67 -4.62
N ALA A 127 -7.49 10.17 -4.92
CA ALA A 127 -7.68 11.48 -5.57
C ALA A 127 -7.00 12.64 -4.82
N ASN A 128 -6.84 12.55 -3.50
CA ASN A 128 -6.13 13.54 -2.70
C ASN A 128 -4.63 13.62 -2.98
N LEU A 129 -4.02 12.57 -3.53
CA LEU A 129 -2.60 12.54 -3.90
C LEU A 129 -2.36 13.12 -5.30
N MET A 130 -3.38 13.28 -6.10
CA MET A 130 -3.32 13.83 -7.47
C MET A 130 -3.21 15.36 -7.46
N SER A 131 -2.18 15.90 -6.80
CA SER A 131 -2.05 17.32 -6.45
C SER A 131 -1.60 18.21 -7.63
N ASN A 132 -0.89 17.64 -8.60
CA ASN A 132 -0.43 18.36 -9.79
C ASN A 132 -0.22 17.40 -10.96
N GLN A 133 -0.07 17.97 -12.16
CA GLN A 133 0.01 17.19 -13.41
C GLN A 133 1.18 16.20 -13.43
N LEU A 134 2.35 16.56 -12.91
CA LEU A 134 3.51 15.67 -12.89
C LEU A 134 3.25 14.40 -12.05
N ILE A 135 2.64 14.55 -10.89
CA ILE A 135 2.27 13.42 -10.02
C ILE A 135 1.21 12.55 -10.69
N ILE A 136 0.23 13.17 -11.36
CA ILE A 136 -0.80 12.47 -12.13
C ILE A 136 -0.14 11.69 -13.28
N ASP A 137 0.74 12.32 -14.03
CA ASP A 137 1.41 11.70 -15.17
C ASP A 137 2.26 10.49 -14.72
N ILE A 138 3.11 10.66 -13.70
CA ILE A 138 3.93 9.55 -13.16
C ILE A 138 3.03 8.40 -12.68
N GLY A 139 1.96 8.72 -11.95
CA GLY A 139 1.05 7.70 -11.42
C GLY A 139 0.31 6.95 -12.53
N LYS A 140 -0.35 7.67 -13.44
CA LYS A 140 -1.12 7.04 -14.53
C LYS A 140 -0.23 6.31 -15.56
N CYS A 141 1.01 6.77 -15.78
CA CYS A 141 2.01 6.05 -16.56
C CYS A 141 2.52 4.79 -15.85
N ASN A 142 2.35 4.70 -14.52
CA ASN A 142 2.68 3.51 -13.75
C ASN A 142 1.44 2.65 -13.42
N LYS A 143 0.48 2.60 -14.32
CA LYS A 143 -0.79 1.85 -14.19
C LYS A 143 -1.64 2.26 -12.96
N MET A 144 -1.50 3.49 -12.42
CA MET A 144 -2.35 3.92 -11.33
C MET A 144 -3.70 4.41 -11.82
N PHE A 145 -4.78 4.01 -11.16
CA PHE A 145 -6.14 4.47 -11.42
C PHE A 145 -6.71 5.23 -10.22
N LYS A 146 -7.53 6.25 -10.51
CA LYS A 146 -8.06 7.16 -9.51
C LYS A 146 -9.13 6.50 -8.64
N VAL A 147 -9.02 6.68 -7.32
CA VAL A 147 -10.05 6.31 -6.35
C VAL A 147 -10.52 7.55 -5.61
N GLU A 148 -11.82 7.81 -5.71
CA GLU A 148 -12.46 8.90 -4.97
C GLU A 148 -12.53 8.57 -3.48
N ARG A 149 -12.27 9.57 -2.65
CA ARG A 149 -12.43 9.43 -1.20
C ARG A 149 -13.88 9.68 -0.78
N PRO A 150 -14.30 9.05 0.35
CA PRO A 150 -15.59 9.39 0.95
C PRO A 150 -15.67 10.90 1.21
N GLY A 151 -16.64 11.55 0.55
CA GLY A 151 -16.92 12.98 0.66
C GLY A 151 -18.17 13.29 -0.15
N GLY A 152 -18.77 14.44 0.06
CA GLY A 152 -20.02 14.80 -0.63
C GLY A 152 -21.25 14.05 -0.11
N SER A 153 -22.25 13.88 -0.98
CA SER A 153 -23.49 13.21 -0.62
C SER A 153 -23.38 11.67 -0.62
N LEU A 154 -24.22 10.99 0.16
CA LEU A 154 -24.31 9.52 0.15
C LEU A 154 -24.60 8.97 -1.26
N LYS A 155 -25.33 9.71 -2.09
CA LYS A 155 -25.65 9.30 -3.46
C LYS A 155 -24.39 9.34 -4.36
N GLU A 156 -23.57 10.36 -4.22
CA GLU A 156 -22.30 10.48 -4.96
C GLU A 156 -21.32 9.42 -4.53
N PHE A 157 -21.19 9.19 -3.23
CA PHE A 157 -20.36 8.12 -2.69
C PHE A 157 -20.80 6.73 -3.19
N TYR A 158 -22.11 6.46 -3.19
CA TYR A 158 -22.63 5.20 -3.72
C TYR A 158 -22.31 5.05 -5.23
N ARG A 159 -22.49 6.12 -6.01
CA ARG A 159 -22.22 6.09 -7.45
C ARG A 159 -20.73 5.85 -7.74
N SER A 160 -19.84 6.56 -7.07
CA SER A 160 -18.39 6.38 -7.25
C SER A 160 -17.92 4.99 -6.80
N SER A 161 -18.46 4.47 -5.69
CA SER A 161 -18.15 3.11 -5.22
C SER A 161 -18.64 2.05 -6.19
N ARG A 162 -19.83 2.21 -6.78
CA ARG A 162 -20.34 1.31 -7.81
C ARG A 162 -19.49 1.36 -9.07
N HIS A 163 -19.13 2.53 -9.53
CA HIS A 163 -18.26 2.75 -10.69
C HIS A 163 -16.88 2.11 -10.49
N LEU A 164 -16.30 2.27 -9.31
CA LEU A 164 -15.05 1.61 -8.93
C LEU A 164 -15.18 0.08 -8.91
N SER A 165 -16.28 -0.46 -8.38
CA SER A 165 -16.57 -1.90 -8.38
C SER A 165 -16.68 -2.46 -9.79
N ASP A 166 -17.39 -1.74 -10.68
CA ASP A 166 -17.53 -2.10 -12.08
C ASP A 166 -16.17 -2.08 -12.79
N TYR A 167 -15.32 -1.09 -12.52
CA TYR A 167 -13.97 -0.99 -13.06
C TYR A 167 -13.07 -2.15 -12.62
N ILE A 168 -13.01 -2.44 -11.32
CA ILE A 168 -12.20 -3.54 -10.78
C ILE A 168 -12.59 -4.87 -11.44
N ARG A 169 -13.89 -5.13 -11.58
CA ARG A 169 -14.37 -6.34 -12.24
C ARG A 169 -14.01 -6.38 -13.71
N PHE A 170 -14.19 -5.28 -14.43
CA PHE A 170 -13.80 -5.14 -15.83
C PHE A 170 -12.30 -5.41 -16.03
N VAL A 171 -11.44 -4.84 -15.19
CA VAL A 171 -9.98 -5.00 -15.30
C VAL A 171 -9.57 -6.46 -15.12
N ILE A 172 -10.13 -7.15 -14.13
CA ILE A 172 -9.77 -8.55 -13.83
C ILE A 172 -10.38 -9.52 -14.84
N GLN A 173 -11.66 -9.35 -15.19
CA GLN A 173 -12.39 -10.34 -15.97
C GLN A 173 -12.33 -10.12 -17.49
N GLU A 174 -12.24 -8.86 -17.94
CA GLU A 174 -12.32 -8.52 -19.36
C GLU A 174 -11.00 -7.97 -19.91
N LYS A 175 -10.31 -7.10 -19.15
CA LYS A 175 -9.02 -6.54 -19.57
C LYS A 175 -7.87 -7.52 -19.36
N GLY A 176 -8.01 -8.49 -18.45
CA GLY A 176 -6.96 -9.44 -18.14
C GLY A 176 -5.75 -8.80 -17.44
N GLN A 177 -6.00 -7.98 -16.43
CA GLN A 177 -4.97 -7.29 -15.69
C GLN A 177 -5.21 -7.42 -14.17
N SER A 178 -4.15 -7.67 -13.40
CA SER A 178 -4.22 -7.69 -11.94
C SER A 178 -4.32 -6.29 -11.34
N ILE A 179 -4.87 -6.20 -10.13
CA ILE A 179 -5.03 -4.94 -9.38
C ILE A 179 -4.41 -5.10 -7.99
N TRP A 180 -3.79 -4.04 -7.47
CA TRP A 180 -3.48 -3.87 -6.07
C TRP A 180 -4.39 -2.83 -5.42
N ILE A 181 -4.92 -3.18 -4.25
CA ILE A 181 -5.71 -2.29 -3.40
C ILE A 181 -5.38 -2.52 -1.93
N ALA A 182 -5.37 -1.45 -1.13
CA ALA A 182 -5.25 -1.55 0.31
C ALA A 182 -6.52 -2.13 0.95
N GLN A 183 -6.39 -2.89 2.04
CA GLN A 183 -7.53 -3.50 2.77
C GLN A 183 -8.42 -2.48 3.48
N ARG A 184 -8.02 -1.21 3.52
CA ARG A 184 -8.76 -0.13 4.18
C ARG A 184 -8.46 1.23 3.55
N ASN A 185 -9.30 2.20 3.83
CA ASN A 185 -9.05 3.58 3.45
C ASN A 185 -7.95 4.19 4.34
N GLY A 186 -6.83 4.57 3.72
CA GLY A 186 -5.66 5.13 4.39
C GLY A 186 -4.79 4.09 5.11
N ARG A 187 -3.60 4.53 5.51
CA ARG A 187 -2.60 3.66 6.17
C ARG A 187 -3.05 3.24 7.58
N THR A 188 -2.69 2.03 7.97
CA THR A 188 -2.68 1.62 9.38
C THR A 188 -1.63 2.43 10.11
N LYS A 189 -2.00 3.06 11.24
CA LYS A 189 -1.11 3.93 12.01
C LYS A 189 -0.78 3.34 13.36
N ASP A 190 -1.70 2.59 13.94
CA ASP A 190 -1.62 1.99 15.26
C ASP A 190 -1.10 0.54 15.27
N GLY A 191 -0.73 -0.01 14.13
CA GLY A 191 -0.29 -1.41 14.00
C GLY A 191 -1.42 -2.45 13.95
N ASN A 192 -2.69 -2.03 14.03
CA ASN A 192 -3.83 -2.94 13.89
C ASN A 192 -4.31 -3.01 12.44
N ASP A 193 -3.86 -4.03 11.74
CA ASP A 193 -4.28 -4.30 10.37
C ASP A 193 -5.66 -4.95 10.36
N THR A 194 -6.66 -4.19 9.90
CA THR A 194 -8.05 -4.64 9.85
C THR A 194 -8.66 -4.24 8.52
N THR A 195 -9.30 -5.19 7.85
CA THR A 195 -10.01 -4.97 6.58
C THR A 195 -11.29 -4.18 6.81
N ASP A 196 -11.43 -3.06 6.08
CA ASP A 196 -12.67 -2.30 6.10
C ASP A 196 -13.78 -3.09 5.39
N GLN A 197 -14.85 -3.40 6.13
CA GLN A 197 -16.03 -4.06 5.58
C GLN A 197 -16.61 -3.32 4.35
N GLY A 198 -16.45 -1.98 4.31
CA GLY A 198 -16.89 -1.14 3.20
C GLY A 198 -16.22 -1.51 1.88
N ILE A 199 -14.96 -1.96 1.90
CA ILE A 199 -14.24 -2.43 0.70
C ILE A 199 -14.87 -3.72 0.19
N ILE A 200 -15.16 -4.68 1.06
CA ILE A 200 -15.83 -5.93 0.66
C ILE A 200 -17.22 -5.64 0.09
N LYS A 201 -17.96 -4.75 0.73
CA LYS A 201 -19.25 -4.29 0.22
C LYS A 201 -19.10 -3.66 -1.17
N MET A 202 -18.10 -2.82 -1.38
CA MET A 202 -17.81 -2.20 -2.68
C MET A 202 -17.50 -3.27 -3.73
N PHE A 203 -16.68 -4.29 -3.44
CA PHE A 203 -16.40 -5.39 -4.37
C PHE A 203 -17.66 -6.14 -4.82
N CYS A 204 -18.68 -6.23 -3.96
CA CYS A 204 -19.94 -6.89 -4.29
C CYS A 204 -20.89 -6.01 -5.13
N MET A 205 -20.69 -4.70 -5.22
CA MET A 205 -21.65 -3.79 -5.85
C MET A 205 -21.86 -4.07 -7.35
N SER A 206 -20.82 -4.53 -8.07
CA SER A 206 -20.92 -4.86 -9.51
C SER A 206 -21.59 -6.21 -9.79
N CYS A 207 -21.87 -7.03 -8.76
CA CYS A 207 -22.58 -8.31 -8.90
C CYS A 207 -23.52 -8.49 -7.70
N PRO A 208 -24.60 -7.69 -7.59
CA PRO A 208 -25.44 -7.61 -6.36
C PRO A 208 -26.29 -8.87 -6.12
N ASP A 209 -26.59 -9.64 -7.17
CA ASP A 209 -27.51 -10.78 -7.10
C ASP A 209 -26.83 -12.07 -6.59
N ASP A 210 -25.50 -12.14 -6.63
CA ASP A 210 -24.73 -13.31 -6.20
C ASP A 210 -23.46 -12.87 -5.46
N LYS A 211 -23.53 -12.83 -4.14
CA LYS A 211 -22.43 -12.41 -3.28
C LYS A 211 -21.21 -13.33 -3.34
N ILE A 212 -21.42 -14.64 -3.58
CA ILE A 212 -20.33 -15.61 -3.73
C ILE A 212 -19.59 -15.34 -5.03
N LYS A 213 -20.31 -15.27 -6.14
CA LYS A 213 -19.76 -14.93 -7.45
C LYS A 213 -19.08 -13.56 -7.45
N ALA A 214 -19.64 -12.60 -6.72
CA ALA A 214 -19.11 -11.24 -6.63
C ALA A 214 -17.66 -11.22 -6.13
N ILE A 215 -17.32 -12.04 -5.14
CA ILE A 215 -15.97 -12.14 -4.58
C ILE A 215 -15.12 -13.17 -5.32
N ASP A 216 -15.66 -14.34 -5.64
CA ASP A 216 -14.96 -15.44 -6.33
C ASP A 216 -14.29 -14.97 -7.65
N GLN A 217 -15.04 -14.24 -8.48
CA GLN A 217 -14.55 -13.74 -9.76
C GLN A 217 -13.43 -12.68 -9.66
N LEU A 218 -13.14 -12.15 -8.48
CA LEU A 218 -12.05 -11.20 -8.28
C LEU A 218 -10.72 -11.87 -7.97
N HIS A 219 -10.73 -13.19 -7.72
CA HIS A 219 -9.53 -13.96 -7.39
C HIS A 219 -8.67 -13.26 -6.34
N ILE A 220 -9.29 -12.91 -5.19
CA ILE A 220 -8.64 -12.10 -4.16
C ILE A 220 -7.45 -12.86 -3.57
N VAL A 221 -6.29 -12.21 -3.59
CA VAL A 221 -5.04 -12.66 -3.00
C VAL A 221 -4.68 -11.73 -1.84
N PRO A 222 -4.80 -12.18 -0.58
CA PRO A 222 -4.32 -11.39 0.54
C PRO A 222 -2.78 -11.28 0.50
N VAL A 223 -2.26 -10.10 0.84
CA VAL A 223 -0.82 -9.83 0.88
C VAL A 223 -0.47 -9.18 2.22
N ALA A 224 0.53 -9.71 2.90
CA ALA A 224 1.06 -9.11 4.12
C ALA A 224 2.39 -8.42 3.84
N ILE A 225 2.49 -7.14 4.21
CA ILE A 225 3.72 -6.36 4.12
C ILE A 225 4.18 -6.04 5.53
N SER A 226 5.42 -6.40 5.84
CA SER A 226 6.00 -6.32 7.18
C SER A 226 7.27 -5.49 7.14
N TYR A 227 7.36 -4.49 8.00
CA TYR A 227 8.52 -3.62 8.18
C TYR A 227 9.12 -3.84 9.57
N GLU A 228 10.44 -4.00 9.69
CA GLU A 228 11.13 -4.06 10.97
C GLU A 228 11.09 -2.72 11.71
N TRP A 229 11.34 -1.63 10.97
CA TRP A 229 11.07 -0.27 11.40
C TRP A 229 9.87 0.26 10.61
N GLU A 230 8.81 0.54 11.34
CA GLU A 230 7.55 1.00 10.75
C GLU A 230 7.74 2.31 9.99
N SER A 231 7.26 2.36 8.75
CA SER A 231 7.36 3.57 7.94
C SER A 231 6.62 4.75 8.60
N CYS A 232 7.29 5.88 8.72
CA CYS A 232 6.74 7.11 9.31
C CYS A 232 6.24 6.94 10.75
N ASP A 233 6.87 6.10 11.56
CA ASP A 233 6.43 5.77 12.92
C ASP A 233 6.26 6.99 13.83
N ILE A 234 7.24 7.92 13.85
CA ILE A 234 7.14 9.17 14.60
C ILE A 234 5.98 10.03 14.08
N LEU A 235 5.83 10.19 12.76
CA LEU A 235 4.72 10.97 12.18
C LEU A 235 3.37 10.34 12.50
N LYS A 236 3.27 9.01 12.47
CA LYS A 236 2.06 8.26 12.88
C LYS A 236 1.75 8.45 14.36
N THR A 237 2.78 8.43 15.20
CA THR A 237 2.64 8.66 16.65
C THR A 237 2.06 10.04 16.93
N LEU A 238 2.58 11.08 16.29
CA LEU A 238 2.09 12.45 16.45
C LEU A 238 0.64 12.60 15.94
N GLU A 239 0.32 12.03 14.79
CA GLU A 239 -1.06 12.05 14.25
C GLU A 239 -2.04 11.34 15.21
N LEU A 240 -1.65 10.17 15.74
CA LEU A 240 -2.46 9.44 16.72
C LEU A 240 -2.61 10.20 18.03
N TYR A 241 -1.56 10.87 18.48
CA TYR A 241 -1.59 11.72 19.67
C TYR A 241 -2.56 12.89 19.49
N GLU A 242 -2.43 13.67 18.41
CA GLU A 242 -3.35 14.77 18.12
C GLU A 242 -4.81 14.28 18.01
N SER A 243 -5.01 13.07 17.45
CA SER A 243 -6.32 12.43 17.29
C SER A 243 -7.01 12.07 18.60
N GLN A 244 -6.30 12.02 19.74
CA GLN A 244 -6.91 11.80 21.05
C GLN A 244 -7.71 13.02 21.55
N PHE A 245 -7.35 14.21 21.09
CA PHE A 245 -7.94 15.46 21.58
C PHE A 245 -8.95 16.07 20.61
N ALA A 246 -8.79 15.83 19.29
CA ALA A 246 -9.67 16.37 18.28
C ALA A 246 -9.63 15.49 17.00
N LYS A 247 -10.66 15.65 16.16
CA LYS A 247 -10.63 15.04 14.84
C LYS A 247 -9.45 15.58 14.05
N TYR A 248 -8.51 14.68 13.70
CA TYR A 248 -7.33 15.06 12.95
C TYR A 248 -7.69 15.59 11.56
N THR A 249 -7.05 16.69 11.19
CA THR A 249 -7.16 17.29 9.86
C THR A 249 -5.77 17.46 9.29
N LYS A 250 -5.52 16.81 8.17
CA LYS A 250 -4.22 16.89 7.49
C LYS A 250 -3.83 18.30 7.10
N LYS A 251 -2.59 18.66 7.36
CA LYS A 251 -1.99 19.93 6.95
C LYS A 251 -1.59 19.88 5.46
N PRO A 252 -1.56 21.03 4.75
CA PRO A 252 -1.02 21.07 3.40
C PRO A 252 0.40 20.52 3.33
N GLY A 253 0.69 19.65 2.36
CA GLY A 253 2.01 19.04 2.17
C GLY A 253 2.32 17.82 3.06
N GLU A 254 1.45 17.44 3.98
CA GLU A 254 1.68 16.32 4.91
C GLU A 254 1.80 14.97 4.20
N ASP A 255 1.00 14.71 3.17
CA ASP A 255 1.13 13.47 2.37
C ASP A 255 2.48 13.42 1.65
N LEU A 256 2.95 14.54 1.10
CA LEU A 256 4.28 14.62 0.46
C LEU A 256 5.40 14.40 1.49
N ASN A 257 5.31 15.04 2.65
CA ASN A 257 6.27 14.82 3.74
C ASN A 257 6.30 13.35 4.17
N SER A 258 5.15 12.70 4.30
CA SER A 258 5.07 11.27 4.62
C SER A 258 5.68 10.40 3.52
N ILE A 259 5.51 10.73 2.23
CA ILE A 259 6.14 10.01 1.12
C ILE A 259 7.66 10.14 1.20
N LEU A 260 8.18 11.35 1.36
CA LEU A 260 9.63 11.60 1.45
C LEU A 260 10.26 10.91 2.67
N THR A 261 9.61 10.99 3.83
CA THR A 261 10.03 10.29 5.04
C THR A 261 10.02 8.78 4.82
N GLY A 262 8.94 8.23 4.24
CA GLY A 262 8.82 6.81 3.93
C GLY A 262 9.92 6.30 3.00
N ILE A 263 10.34 7.09 2.00
CA ILE A 263 11.42 6.75 1.08
C ILE A 263 12.79 6.74 1.79
N SER A 264 13.07 7.74 2.62
CA SER A 264 14.41 8.00 3.18
C SER A 264 14.67 7.31 4.52
N GLN A 265 13.64 7.10 5.34
CA GLN A 265 13.77 6.50 6.67
C GLN A 265 14.31 5.05 6.59
N PRO A 266 15.29 4.66 7.42
CA PRO A 266 15.72 3.27 7.53
C PRO A 266 14.55 2.36 7.93
N LYS A 267 14.40 1.22 7.23
CA LYS A 267 13.30 0.26 7.46
C LYS A 267 13.77 -1.08 8.03
N GLY A 268 15.11 -1.29 8.08
CA GLY A 268 15.65 -2.59 8.47
C GLY A 268 15.21 -3.67 7.47
N ARG A 269 14.70 -4.77 7.96
CA ARG A 269 14.18 -5.87 7.14
C ARG A 269 12.76 -5.57 6.68
N VAL A 270 12.46 -5.87 5.41
CA VAL A 270 11.13 -5.75 4.83
C VAL A 270 10.75 -7.08 4.18
N HIS A 271 9.55 -7.56 4.45
CA HIS A 271 9.04 -8.80 3.86
C HIS A 271 7.64 -8.63 3.28
N ILE A 272 7.45 -9.20 2.08
CA ILE A 272 6.14 -9.33 1.44
C ILE A 272 5.78 -10.82 1.38
N GLU A 273 4.67 -11.22 1.99
CA GLU A 273 4.11 -12.56 1.87
C GLU A 273 2.84 -12.51 1.02
N ILE A 274 2.86 -13.24 -0.10
CA ILE A 274 1.67 -13.47 -0.92
C ILE A 274 0.98 -14.71 -0.38
N CYS A 275 -0.25 -14.54 0.11
CA CYS A 275 -1.04 -15.61 0.69
C CYS A 275 -1.73 -16.45 -0.39
N GLU A 276 -2.31 -17.59 0.02
CA GLU A 276 -3.21 -18.36 -0.83
C GLU A 276 -4.41 -17.50 -1.27
N PRO A 277 -4.82 -17.56 -2.54
CA PRO A 277 -6.06 -16.93 -2.98
C PRO A 277 -7.28 -17.43 -2.19
N ASN A 278 -8.29 -16.58 -2.06
CA ASN A 278 -9.55 -17.02 -1.47
C ASN A 278 -10.22 -18.05 -2.40
N SER A 279 -10.53 -19.21 -1.86
CA SER A 279 -11.17 -20.26 -2.63
C SER A 279 -12.70 -20.14 -2.63
N ARG A 280 -13.34 -20.55 -3.75
CA ARG A 280 -14.80 -20.62 -3.84
C ARG A 280 -15.42 -21.47 -2.72
N MET A 281 -14.74 -22.57 -2.32
CA MET A 281 -15.25 -23.43 -1.24
C MET A 281 -15.33 -22.71 0.12
N GLU A 282 -14.38 -21.85 0.43
CA GLU A 282 -14.42 -21.02 1.65
C GLU A 282 -15.57 -20.04 1.60
N LEU A 283 -15.77 -19.38 0.47
CA LEU A 283 -16.88 -18.43 0.27
C LEU A 283 -18.25 -19.12 0.36
N MET A 284 -18.40 -20.34 -0.19
CA MET A 284 -19.62 -21.12 -0.10
C MET A 284 -20.00 -21.49 1.34
N LYS A 285 -19.04 -21.69 2.25
CA LYS A 285 -19.33 -21.90 3.68
C LYS A 285 -20.04 -20.71 4.33
N LEU A 286 -19.93 -19.54 3.71
CA LEU A 286 -20.54 -18.29 4.18
C LEU A 286 -21.87 -17.97 3.49
N GLU A 287 -22.38 -18.86 2.62
CA GLU A 287 -23.56 -18.62 1.78
C GLU A 287 -24.81 -18.27 2.58
N GLN A 288 -25.02 -18.92 3.72
CA GLN A 288 -26.22 -18.76 4.55
C GLN A 288 -26.24 -17.44 5.35
N LEU A 289 -25.12 -16.72 5.41
CA LEU A 289 -25.04 -15.44 6.11
C LEU A 289 -25.85 -14.36 5.38
N THR A 290 -26.39 -13.42 6.11
CA THR A 290 -26.95 -12.19 5.52
C THR A 290 -25.84 -11.41 4.78
N SER A 291 -26.18 -10.54 3.84
CA SER A 291 -25.18 -9.76 3.10
C SER A 291 -24.20 -9.01 4.01
N ASN A 292 -24.70 -8.43 5.10
CA ASN A 292 -23.83 -7.69 6.03
C ASN A 292 -22.90 -8.62 6.82
N GLU A 293 -23.39 -9.76 7.27
CA GLU A 293 -22.57 -10.79 7.96
C GLU A 293 -21.55 -11.40 7.00
N TYR A 294 -21.94 -11.64 5.75
CA TYR A 294 -21.05 -12.13 4.70
C TYR A 294 -19.87 -11.18 4.46
N HIS A 295 -20.14 -9.88 4.30
CA HIS A 295 -19.06 -8.90 4.10
C HIS A 295 -18.09 -8.87 5.30
N LYS A 296 -18.61 -8.96 6.54
CA LYS A 296 -17.78 -9.06 7.74
C LYS A 296 -16.97 -10.35 7.77
N ALA A 297 -17.57 -11.46 7.37
CA ALA A 297 -16.89 -12.76 7.37
C ALA A 297 -15.77 -12.81 6.32
N VAL A 298 -15.99 -12.27 5.12
CA VAL A 298 -14.95 -12.16 4.09
C VAL A 298 -13.82 -11.24 4.56
N ALA A 299 -14.13 -10.09 5.19
CA ALA A 299 -13.12 -9.21 5.77
C ALA A 299 -12.25 -9.95 6.80
N ARG A 300 -12.86 -10.75 7.69
CA ARG A 300 -12.13 -11.57 8.68
C ARG A 300 -11.23 -12.62 8.02
N LEU A 301 -11.68 -13.28 6.94
CA LEU A 301 -10.83 -14.21 6.19
C LEU A 301 -9.56 -13.55 5.65
N LEU A 302 -9.67 -12.29 5.18
CA LEU A 302 -8.49 -11.52 4.75
C LEU A 302 -7.60 -11.19 5.95
N ASP A 303 -8.18 -10.70 7.05
CA ASP A 303 -7.44 -10.34 8.27
C ASP A 303 -6.69 -11.54 8.84
N GLU A 304 -7.32 -12.69 8.95
CA GLU A 304 -6.70 -13.93 9.45
C GLU A 304 -5.48 -14.33 8.61
N ARG A 305 -5.57 -14.21 7.29
CA ARG A 305 -4.44 -14.52 6.39
C ARG A 305 -3.34 -13.49 6.47
N ILE A 306 -3.68 -12.21 6.40
CA ILE A 306 -2.72 -11.11 6.47
C ILE A 306 -1.99 -11.12 7.81
N ASN A 307 -2.72 -11.22 8.92
CA ASN A 307 -2.12 -11.26 10.25
C ASN A 307 -1.25 -12.49 10.47
N LYS A 308 -1.68 -13.67 10.02
CA LYS A 308 -0.88 -14.90 10.07
C LYS A 308 0.39 -14.79 9.24
N ALA A 309 0.32 -14.15 8.07
CA ALA A 309 1.44 -13.98 7.16
C ALA A 309 2.39 -12.85 7.59
N TYR A 310 1.90 -11.84 8.33
CA TYR A 310 2.71 -10.72 8.80
C TYR A 310 3.93 -11.22 9.57
N ARG A 311 5.13 -10.86 9.14
CA ARG A 311 6.38 -11.25 9.80
C ARG A 311 6.67 -10.33 10.97
N LEU A 312 6.78 -10.90 12.18
CA LEU A 312 7.20 -10.16 13.36
C LEU A 312 8.72 -10.07 13.44
N TYR A 313 9.22 -8.94 13.83
CA TYR A 313 10.64 -8.64 14.02
C TYR A 313 10.95 -8.33 15.49
N PRO A 314 12.22 -8.29 15.91
CA PRO A 314 12.60 -7.95 17.28
C PRO A 314 11.92 -6.71 17.84
N ASN A 315 11.75 -5.65 17.02
CA ASN A 315 11.10 -4.41 17.43
C ASN A 315 9.65 -4.61 17.92
N ASN A 316 8.92 -5.55 17.32
CA ASN A 316 7.56 -5.89 17.75
C ASN A 316 7.55 -6.49 19.16
N TYR A 317 8.48 -7.41 19.43
CA TYR A 317 8.59 -8.11 20.71
C TYR A 317 9.12 -7.18 21.81
N ILE A 318 10.12 -6.34 21.49
CA ILE A 318 10.65 -5.31 22.39
C ILE A 318 9.54 -4.36 22.80
N ALA A 319 8.78 -3.84 21.83
CA ALA A 319 7.69 -2.91 22.09
C ALA A 319 6.60 -3.57 22.94
N TYR A 320 6.27 -4.82 22.70
CA TYR A 320 5.32 -5.58 23.51
C TYR A 320 5.78 -5.68 24.98
N ASP A 321 7.01 -6.14 25.18
CA ASP A 321 7.54 -6.32 26.55
C ASP A 321 7.66 -4.98 27.29
N LEU A 322 8.04 -3.90 26.61
CA LEU A 322 8.11 -2.56 27.19
C LEU A 322 6.70 -2.03 27.53
N ARG A 323 5.75 -2.13 26.61
CA ARG A 323 4.40 -1.58 26.76
C ARG A 323 3.62 -2.25 27.90
N TYR A 324 3.76 -3.58 28.00
CA TYR A 324 3.01 -4.37 29.00
C TYR A 324 3.83 -4.67 30.27
N GLY A 325 5.07 -4.16 30.40
CA GLY A 325 5.93 -4.38 31.56
C GLY A 325 6.28 -5.85 31.76
N THR A 326 6.45 -6.62 30.68
CA THR A 326 6.73 -8.05 30.72
C THR A 326 8.13 -8.39 30.21
N ARG A 327 8.49 -9.67 30.28
CA ARG A 327 9.67 -10.25 29.62
C ARG A 327 9.29 -11.50 28.80
N LYS A 328 8.02 -11.53 28.35
CA LYS A 328 7.44 -12.68 27.68
C LYS A 328 8.21 -13.06 26.42
N TYR A 329 8.73 -12.10 25.71
CA TYR A 329 9.40 -12.27 24.43
C TYR A 329 10.90 -11.95 24.47
N GLN A 330 11.52 -11.93 25.66
CA GLN A 330 12.95 -11.58 25.81
C GLN A 330 13.92 -12.46 25.00
N ASP A 331 13.52 -13.67 24.64
CA ASP A 331 14.34 -14.60 23.84
C ASP A 331 14.27 -14.32 22.33
N PHE A 332 13.40 -13.38 21.89
CA PHE A 332 13.21 -13.00 20.49
C PHE A 332 14.02 -11.76 20.09
N TYR A 333 14.76 -11.16 21.02
CA TYR A 333 15.59 -10.00 20.76
C TYR A 333 16.85 -9.98 21.64
N THR A 334 17.90 -9.32 21.16
CA THR A 334 19.13 -9.14 21.92
C THR A 334 19.09 -7.86 22.78
N PRO A 335 19.96 -7.74 23.81
CA PRO A 335 20.10 -6.49 24.55
C PRO A 335 20.49 -5.30 23.67
N GLN A 336 21.31 -5.52 22.65
CA GLN A 336 21.70 -4.49 21.69
C GLN A 336 20.51 -3.99 20.87
N GLN A 337 19.69 -4.87 20.31
CA GLN A 337 18.47 -4.51 19.58
C GLN A 337 17.49 -3.72 20.46
N LYS A 338 17.38 -4.12 21.74
CA LYS A 338 16.55 -3.37 22.68
C LYS A 338 17.07 -1.95 22.90
N GLU A 339 18.39 -1.76 23.02
CA GLU A 339 18.99 -0.43 23.20
C GLU A 339 18.84 0.44 21.96
N GLU A 340 19.00 -0.14 20.76
CA GLU A 340 18.74 0.55 19.49
C GLU A 340 17.28 0.99 19.38
N PHE A 341 16.34 0.13 19.74
CA PHE A 341 14.92 0.48 19.76
C PHE A 341 14.61 1.59 20.77
N LEU A 342 15.18 1.51 21.98
CA LEU A 342 15.02 2.55 23.00
C LEU A 342 15.66 3.88 22.59
N ALA A 343 16.78 3.85 21.85
CA ALA A 343 17.39 5.06 21.29
C ALA A 343 16.42 5.78 20.35
N HIS A 344 15.69 5.02 19.50
CA HIS A 344 14.70 5.59 18.61
C HIS A 344 13.46 6.12 19.38
N VAL A 345 13.01 5.40 20.43
CA VAL A 345 11.92 5.90 21.30
C VAL A 345 12.29 7.23 21.94
N ARG A 346 13.56 7.45 22.31
CA ARG A 346 14.03 8.72 22.89
C ARG A 346 13.89 9.92 21.94
N GLU A 347 13.77 9.72 20.64
CA GLU A 347 13.50 10.80 19.68
C GLU A 347 12.17 11.52 19.97
N LEU A 348 11.21 10.83 20.61
CA LEU A 348 9.95 11.43 21.06
C LEU A 348 10.14 12.53 22.11
N GLU A 349 11.26 12.54 22.83
CA GLU A 349 11.57 13.55 23.85
C GLU A 349 11.84 14.95 23.27
N HIS A 350 12.04 15.05 21.94
CA HIS A 350 12.12 16.33 21.24
C HIS A 350 10.75 17.05 21.13
N TYR A 351 9.66 16.36 21.42
CA TYR A 351 8.29 16.91 21.36
C TYR A 351 7.82 17.33 22.77
N ASP A 352 8.58 18.20 23.42
CA ASP A 352 8.45 18.64 24.82
C ASP A 352 7.11 19.33 25.16
N THR A 353 6.36 19.76 24.16
CA THR A 353 4.99 20.31 24.30
C THR A 353 3.90 19.23 24.42
N CYS A 354 4.26 17.97 24.20
CA CYS A 354 3.35 16.83 24.27
C CYS A 354 3.53 16.05 25.59
N ASP A 355 2.52 15.26 25.96
CA ASP A 355 2.67 14.26 27.02
C ASP A 355 3.56 13.12 26.51
N ILE A 356 4.80 13.08 26.98
CA ILE A 356 5.83 12.15 26.51
C ILE A 356 5.47 10.68 26.83
N GLU A 357 4.85 10.42 27.98
CA GLU A 357 4.45 9.06 28.34
C GLU A 357 3.32 8.55 27.44
N MET A 358 2.38 9.43 27.09
CA MET A 358 1.33 9.11 26.11
C MET A 358 1.90 8.88 24.71
N LEU A 359 2.86 9.72 24.27
CA LEU A 359 3.54 9.50 22.99
C LEU A 359 4.28 8.16 22.96
N LYS A 360 4.99 7.80 24.03
CA LYS A 360 5.68 6.51 24.16
C LYS A 360 4.71 5.34 24.12
N ASP A 361 3.56 5.40 24.81
CA ASP A 361 2.56 4.32 24.75
C ASP A 361 1.98 4.15 23.36
N ILE A 362 1.66 5.24 22.65
CA ILE A 362 1.18 5.21 21.26
C ILE A 362 2.24 4.60 20.34
N TYR A 363 3.49 5.07 20.43
CA TYR A 363 4.60 4.56 19.63
C TYR A 363 4.82 3.06 19.87
N LEU A 364 4.89 2.63 21.11
CA LEU A 364 5.01 1.22 21.47
C LEU A 364 3.83 0.41 20.94
N GLY A 365 2.63 1.00 20.93
CA GLY A 365 1.42 0.38 20.38
C GLY A 365 1.56 0.02 18.90
N ILE A 366 2.17 0.90 18.09
CA ILE A 366 2.38 0.68 16.66
C ILE A 366 3.10 -0.65 16.38
N TYR A 367 4.13 -0.94 17.20
CA TYR A 367 4.94 -2.15 17.07
C TYR A 367 4.38 -3.34 17.85
N ALA A 368 3.72 -3.13 18.99
CA ALA A 368 3.19 -4.20 19.84
C ALA A 368 1.89 -4.83 19.32
N ASN A 369 1.02 -4.03 18.70
CA ASN A 369 -0.28 -4.52 18.25
C ASN A 369 -0.21 -5.66 17.23
N PRO A 370 0.73 -5.71 16.27
CA PRO A 370 0.90 -6.88 15.40
C PRO A 370 1.17 -8.19 16.16
N VAL A 371 1.77 -8.14 17.36
CA VAL A 371 1.97 -9.34 18.20
C VAL A 371 0.63 -9.83 18.77
N ASN A 372 -0.28 -8.93 19.10
CA ASN A 372 -1.62 -9.28 19.59
C ASN A 372 -2.54 -9.83 18.49
N ASN A 373 -2.27 -9.47 17.24
CA ASN A 373 -3.09 -9.88 16.09
C ASN A 373 -2.73 -11.29 15.57
N LYS A 374 -1.62 -11.86 16.03
CA LYS A 374 -1.19 -13.23 15.73
C LYS A 374 -1.84 -14.25 16.67
#